data_34c9dd63208cdc97d9aee70dea68255e
#
_entry.id   34c9dd63208cdc97d9aee70dea68255e
#
_cell.length_a   1.000
_cell.length_b   1.000
_cell.length_c   1.000
_cell.angle_alpha   90.00
_cell.angle_beta   90.00
_cell.angle_gamma   90.00
#
_symmetry.space_group_name_H-M   'P 1'
#
loop_
_entity.id
_entity.type
_entity.pdbx_description
1 polymer ?
#
loop_
_entity_poly.entity_id
_entity_poly.type
_entity_poly.pdbx_seq_one_letter_code
_entity_poly.pdbx_strand_id
1 'polypeptide(L)'
;MSICGGIAGRRGKNPAGIFIHNDAGGSCLNAAYWANALANGSHNKENGFAHAYCGSDGIRQVEDDMNCAWHCGNTDGNTNYLSIEVCQSMGDLNTFKQNEERALQWCAQKCKQYGIIPNENTIRLHQEVFATACPHRSVEIHGGAAATKAYFIKRIKELMNGNQNAAITDIEQEGENEEMRCLFTVEGKGAVFYFDGYKVITLGHPDELRIVQQIYKDNNGKDIPCYNWSPSAPWYARLMAVVNRKETTSI
;
A
#
# COMPACT_ATOMS: atom_id res chain seq x y z
N MET A 1 -18.26 -16.14 -2.11
CA MET A 1 -17.40 -16.98 -2.98
C MET A 1 -16.22 -16.09 -3.37
N SER A 2 -15.00 -16.58 -3.16
CA SER A 2 -13.79 -15.80 -3.50
C SER A 2 -13.66 -15.59 -5.02
N ILE A 3 -12.90 -14.60 -5.44
CA ILE A 3 -12.65 -14.30 -6.87
C ILE A 3 -11.98 -15.50 -7.56
N CYS A 4 -11.03 -16.17 -6.87
CA CYS A 4 -10.33 -17.32 -7.42
C CYS A 4 -11.10 -18.62 -7.29
N GLY A 5 -12.12 -18.68 -6.43
CA GLY A 5 -13.11 -19.77 -6.37
C GLY A 5 -12.57 -21.12 -5.95
N GLY A 6 -11.42 -21.17 -5.28
CA GLY A 6 -10.79 -22.42 -4.85
C GLY A 6 -10.16 -23.23 -6.00
N ILE A 7 -9.81 -22.59 -7.12
CA ILE A 7 -9.26 -23.28 -8.31
C ILE A 7 -7.98 -24.07 -8.00
N ALA A 8 -7.16 -23.60 -7.04
CA ALA A 8 -5.94 -24.28 -6.62
C ALA A 8 -6.19 -25.45 -5.64
N GLY A 9 -7.45 -25.73 -5.32
CA GLY A 9 -7.85 -26.77 -4.37
C GLY A 9 -8.05 -26.25 -2.96
N ARG A 10 -8.49 -27.16 -2.06
CA ARG A 10 -8.76 -26.84 -0.67
C ARG A 10 -7.62 -27.32 0.23
N ARG A 11 -7.19 -26.47 1.17
CA ARG A 11 -6.13 -26.81 2.13
C ARG A 11 -6.56 -27.88 3.14
N GLY A 12 -7.78 -27.82 3.61
CA GLY A 12 -8.36 -28.79 4.55
C GLY A 12 -7.86 -28.71 5.99
N LYS A 13 -7.00 -27.72 6.32
CA LYS A 13 -6.47 -27.45 7.66
C LYS A 13 -6.12 -25.97 7.80
N ASN A 14 -5.82 -25.50 9.01
CA ASN A 14 -5.31 -24.15 9.22
C ASN A 14 -3.99 -23.92 8.50
N PRO A 15 -3.72 -22.71 8.01
CA PRO A 15 -2.44 -22.39 7.39
C PRO A 15 -1.27 -22.54 8.38
N ALA A 16 -0.14 -23.01 7.88
CA ALA A 16 1.08 -23.20 8.66
C ALA A 16 1.89 -21.91 8.83
N GLY A 17 1.67 -20.92 7.95
CA GLY A 17 2.39 -19.67 7.93
C GLY A 17 1.95 -18.78 6.76
N ILE A 18 2.76 -17.78 6.45
CA ILE A 18 2.45 -16.75 5.47
C ILE A 18 3.69 -16.47 4.60
N PHE A 19 3.50 -16.41 3.28
CA PHE A 19 4.47 -15.87 2.34
C PHE A 19 4.14 -14.41 2.03
N ILE A 20 5.16 -13.56 2.04
CA ILE A 20 5.05 -12.15 1.68
C ILE A 20 5.80 -11.92 0.37
N HIS A 21 5.09 -11.39 -0.62
CA HIS A 21 5.55 -11.16 -1.98
C HIS A 21 5.56 -9.68 -2.34
N ASN A 22 6.21 -9.35 -3.47
CA ASN A 22 6.09 -8.06 -4.14
C ASN A 22 5.65 -8.29 -5.59
N ASP A 23 4.66 -7.52 -6.04
CA ASP A 23 3.96 -7.71 -7.31
C ASP A 23 4.75 -7.31 -8.57
N ALA A 24 5.92 -6.68 -8.43
CA ALA A 24 6.67 -6.03 -9.52
C ALA A 24 5.84 -5.01 -10.31
N GLY A 25 4.78 -4.46 -9.70
CA GLY A 25 3.84 -3.54 -10.31
C GLY A 25 4.25 -2.07 -10.17
N GLY A 26 3.95 -1.26 -11.20
CA GLY A 26 4.11 0.20 -11.16
C GLY A 26 3.03 0.88 -10.32
N SER A 27 3.08 2.21 -10.23
CA SER A 27 2.22 3.02 -9.35
C SER A 27 0.71 2.84 -9.56
N CYS A 28 0.26 2.44 -10.75
CA CYS A 28 -1.16 2.23 -11.05
C CYS A 28 -1.67 0.82 -10.73
N LEU A 29 -0.77 -0.12 -10.39
CA LEU A 29 -1.13 -1.53 -10.15
C LEU A 29 -1.40 -1.77 -8.66
N ASN A 30 -2.49 -1.21 -8.15
CA ASN A 30 -2.93 -1.34 -6.77
C ASN A 30 -3.69 -2.67 -6.51
N ALA A 31 -4.23 -2.85 -5.31
CA ALA A 31 -4.94 -4.08 -4.95
C ALA A 31 -6.22 -4.30 -5.78
N ALA A 32 -6.97 -3.24 -6.09
CA ALA A 32 -8.15 -3.33 -6.93
C ALA A 32 -7.82 -3.73 -8.37
N TYR A 33 -6.70 -3.22 -8.92
CA TYR A 33 -6.24 -3.64 -10.24
C TYR A 33 -6.06 -5.17 -10.32
N TRP A 34 -5.32 -5.76 -9.39
CA TRP A 34 -5.08 -7.20 -9.38
C TRP A 34 -6.35 -8.01 -9.13
N ALA A 35 -7.21 -7.58 -8.21
CA ALA A 35 -8.49 -8.23 -7.96
C ALA A 35 -9.38 -8.22 -9.20
N ASN A 36 -9.47 -7.09 -9.91
CA ASN A 36 -10.23 -6.96 -11.15
C ASN A 36 -9.63 -7.81 -12.27
N ALA A 37 -8.29 -7.82 -12.41
CA ALA A 37 -7.61 -8.61 -13.42
C ALA A 37 -7.84 -10.10 -13.26
N LEU A 38 -7.86 -10.59 -12.01
CA LEU A 38 -8.23 -11.99 -11.69
C LEU A 38 -9.71 -12.28 -11.93
N ALA A 39 -10.60 -11.31 -11.62
CA ALA A 39 -12.03 -11.48 -11.77
C ALA A 39 -12.47 -11.55 -13.24
N ASN A 40 -11.91 -10.69 -14.08
CA ASN A 40 -12.25 -10.59 -15.50
C ASN A 40 -11.40 -11.47 -16.42
N GLY A 41 -10.37 -12.16 -15.88
CA GLY A 41 -9.50 -13.07 -16.64
C GLY A 41 -8.38 -12.39 -17.42
N SER A 42 -8.17 -11.06 -17.28
CA SER A 42 -7.03 -10.38 -17.91
C SER A 42 -5.69 -10.82 -17.30
N HIS A 43 -5.71 -11.26 -16.03
CA HIS A 43 -4.65 -12.09 -15.44
C HIS A 43 -5.18 -13.54 -15.32
N ASN A 44 -4.59 -14.46 -16.09
CA ASN A 44 -4.96 -15.86 -15.98
C ASN A 44 -4.54 -16.42 -14.62
N LYS A 45 -5.48 -16.96 -13.86
CA LYS A 45 -5.25 -17.55 -12.53
C LYS A 45 -4.23 -18.68 -12.54
N GLU A 46 -4.11 -19.42 -13.66
CA GLU A 46 -3.12 -20.48 -13.83
C GLU A 46 -1.67 -19.97 -13.86
N ASN A 47 -1.47 -18.68 -14.14
CA ASN A 47 -0.15 -18.04 -14.06
C ASN A 47 0.27 -17.71 -12.60
N GLY A 48 -0.61 -17.98 -11.64
CA GLY A 48 -0.38 -17.77 -10.22
C GLY A 48 -1.20 -16.61 -9.65
N PHE A 49 -1.50 -16.71 -8.36
CA PHE A 49 -2.19 -15.68 -7.58
C PHE A 49 -1.92 -15.88 -6.09
N ALA A 50 -1.92 -14.80 -5.33
CA ALA A 50 -1.87 -14.81 -3.87
C ALA A 50 -3.29 -14.83 -3.27
N HIS A 51 -3.41 -15.10 -1.97
CA HIS A 51 -4.69 -15.00 -1.26
C HIS A 51 -5.19 -13.57 -1.14
N ALA A 52 -4.25 -12.61 -0.99
CA ALA A 52 -4.57 -11.19 -0.86
C ALA A 52 -3.56 -10.31 -1.60
N TYR A 53 -4.01 -9.12 -1.98
CA TYR A 53 -3.23 -8.05 -2.57
C TYR A 53 -3.39 -6.80 -1.72
N CYS A 54 -2.28 -6.13 -1.41
CA CYS A 54 -2.24 -4.93 -0.57
C CYS A 54 -1.66 -3.76 -1.36
N GLY A 55 -2.45 -2.73 -1.61
CA GLY A 55 -2.06 -1.55 -2.36
C GLY A 55 -2.42 -0.25 -1.65
N SER A 56 -2.18 0.89 -2.30
CA SER A 56 -2.54 2.21 -1.79
C SER A 56 -4.04 2.38 -1.51
N ASP A 57 -4.88 1.55 -2.15
CA ASP A 57 -6.32 1.47 -2.00
C ASP A 57 -6.80 0.46 -0.94
N GLY A 58 -5.88 -0.09 -0.15
CA GLY A 58 -6.18 -1.07 0.90
C GLY A 58 -5.87 -2.51 0.51
N ILE A 59 -6.58 -3.47 1.13
CA ILE A 59 -6.38 -4.89 0.91
C ILE A 59 -7.59 -5.47 0.17
N ARG A 60 -7.31 -6.32 -0.83
CA ARG A 60 -8.31 -7.14 -1.54
C ARG A 60 -7.97 -8.61 -1.34
N GLN A 61 -8.80 -9.32 -0.58
CA GLN A 61 -8.72 -10.76 -0.49
C GLN A 61 -9.42 -11.39 -1.70
N VAL A 62 -8.70 -12.17 -2.48
CA VAL A 62 -9.16 -12.77 -3.74
C VAL A 62 -9.39 -14.28 -3.62
N GLU A 63 -8.78 -14.92 -2.62
CA GLU A 63 -9.01 -16.33 -2.31
C GLU A 63 -9.29 -16.52 -0.82
N ASP A 64 -10.13 -17.52 -0.49
CA ASP A 64 -10.44 -17.87 0.89
C ASP A 64 -9.23 -18.51 1.58
N ASP A 65 -9.04 -18.21 2.87
CA ASP A 65 -7.91 -18.72 3.66
C ASP A 65 -7.86 -20.25 3.73
N MET A 66 -9.00 -20.93 3.60
CA MET A 66 -9.09 -22.38 3.63
C MET A 66 -8.81 -23.05 2.29
N ASN A 67 -8.59 -22.27 1.25
CA ASN A 67 -8.17 -22.76 -0.05
C ASN A 67 -6.65 -22.66 -0.21
N CYS A 68 -6.11 -23.34 -1.20
CA CYS A 68 -4.74 -23.17 -1.68
C CYS A 68 -4.65 -21.97 -2.63
N ALA A 69 -3.43 -21.47 -2.85
CA ALA A 69 -3.16 -20.50 -3.89
C ALA A 69 -1.86 -20.85 -4.62
N TRP A 70 -1.78 -20.56 -5.91
CA TRP A 70 -0.57 -20.78 -6.70
C TRP A 70 0.30 -19.54 -6.66
N HIS A 71 1.13 -19.37 -5.64
CA HIS A 71 1.86 -18.13 -5.42
C HIS A 71 3.39 -18.23 -5.40
N CYS A 72 3.95 -19.44 -5.19
CA CYS A 72 5.40 -19.54 -4.96
C CYS A 72 6.10 -20.65 -5.73
N GLY A 73 5.42 -21.31 -6.68
CA GLY A 73 6.00 -22.39 -7.48
C GLY A 73 6.46 -23.63 -6.68
N ASN A 74 6.11 -23.69 -5.40
CA ASN A 74 6.46 -24.77 -4.48
C ASN A 74 5.19 -25.41 -3.91
N THR A 75 5.08 -26.72 -3.99
CA THR A 75 3.86 -27.45 -3.58
C THR A 75 3.50 -27.23 -2.11
N ASP A 76 4.49 -27.30 -1.22
CA ASP A 76 4.26 -27.08 0.21
C ASP A 76 3.81 -25.65 0.51
N GLY A 77 4.49 -24.65 -0.08
CA GLY A 77 4.12 -23.25 0.05
C GLY A 77 2.69 -22.98 -0.46
N ASN A 78 2.38 -23.41 -1.68
CA ASN A 78 1.08 -23.21 -2.30
C ASN A 78 -0.07 -23.87 -1.53
N THR A 79 0.19 -25.02 -0.90
CA THR A 79 -0.82 -25.81 -0.18
C THR A 79 -0.98 -25.36 1.27
N ASN A 80 0.14 -25.13 1.97
CA ASN A 80 0.11 -25.02 3.43
C ASN A 80 0.19 -23.59 3.95
N TYR A 81 0.54 -22.60 3.11
CA TYR A 81 0.74 -21.22 3.55
C TYR A 81 -0.30 -20.27 2.95
N LEU A 82 -0.62 -19.21 3.68
CA LEU A 82 -1.26 -18.04 3.12
C LEU A 82 -0.24 -17.21 2.35
N SER A 83 -0.71 -16.28 1.53
CA SER A 83 0.16 -15.39 0.78
C SER A 83 -0.47 -14.02 0.59
N ILE A 84 0.38 -12.99 0.61
CA ILE A 84 -0.01 -11.62 0.32
C ILE A 84 1.01 -10.95 -0.61
N GLU A 85 0.52 -10.25 -1.62
CA GLU A 85 1.30 -9.39 -2.50
C GLU A 85 1.30 -7.95 -1.99
N VAL A 86 2.49 -7.39 -1.75
CA VAL A 86 2.67 -5.96 -1.55
C VAL A 86 2.75 -5.30 -2.92
N CYS A 87 1.68 -4.62 -3.30
CA CYS A 87 1.51 -4.02 -4.62
C CYS A 87 2.31 -2.72 -4.81
N GLN A 88 2.43 -2.29 -6.07
CA GLN A 88 3.10 -1.05 -6.46
C GLN A 88 4.59 -1.03 -6.10
N SER A 89 5.21 -2.21 -6.11
CA SER A 89 6.60 -2.39 -5.66
C SER A 89 7.64 -1.73 -6.57
N MET A 90 7.29 -1.41 -7.82
CA MET A 90 8.10 -0.61 -8.75
C MET A 90 7.64 0.86 -8.82
N GLY A 91 6.72 1.26 -7.95
CA GLY A 91 6.20 2.61 -7.84
C GLY A 91 6.96 3.49 -6.85
N ASP A 92 6.24 4.47 -6.30
CA ASP A 92 6.75 5.38 -5.27
C ASP A 92 7.13 4.63 -4.00
N LEU A 93 8.30 4.98 -3.44
CA LEU A 93 8.85 4.28 -2.28
C LEU A 93 8.00 4.45 -1.01
N ASN A 94 7.45 5.65 -0.78
CA ASN A 94 6.66 5.91 0.42
C ASN A 94 5.32 5.18 0.34
N THR A 95 4.69 5.18 -0.83
CA THR A 95 3.49 4.37 -1.10
C THR A 95 3.77 2.90 -0.85
N PHE A 96 4.90 2.38 -1.35
CA PHE A 96 5.28 0.99 -1.14
C PHE A 96 5.49 0.65 0.34
N LYS A 97 6.22 1.48 1.10
CA LYS A 97 6.43 1.29 2.55
C LYS A 97 5.09 1.26 3.33
N GLN A 98 4.14 2.12 2.97
CA GLN A 98 2.80 2.10 3.57
C GLN A 98 2.02 0.83 3.22
N ASN A 99 2.14 0.35 1.99
CA ASN A 99 1.52 -0.91 1.56
C ASN A 99 2.15 -2.10 2.29
N GLU A 100 3.48 -2.12 2.45
CA GLU A 100 4.18 -3.16 3.20
C GLU A 100 3.73 -3.19 4.66
N GLU A 101 3.69 -2.04 5.34
CA GLU A 101 3.20 -1.97 6.72
C GLU A 101 1.75 -2.48 6.85
N ARG A 102 0.87 -2.11 5.92
CA ARG A 102 -0.52 -2.60 5.88
C ARG A 102 -0.58 -4.11 5.64
N ALA A 103 0.31 -4.65 4.79
CA ALA A 103 0.43 -6.09 4.58
C ALA A 103 0.90 -6.81 5.84
N LEU A 104 1.85 -6.24 6.61
CA LEU A 104 2.31 -6.80 7.87
C LEU A 104 1.21 -6.77 8.95
N GLN A 105 0.34 -5.74 8.95
CA GLN A 105 -0.85 -5.71 9.81
C GLN A 105 -1.83 -6.85 9.48
N TRP A 106 -2.07 -7.12 8.19
CA TRP A 106 -2.85 -8.26 7.75
C TRP A 106 -2.21 -9.58 8.19
N CYS A 107 -0.89 -9.73 8.03
CA CYS A 107 -0.16 -10.90 8.50
C CYS A 107 -0.33 -11.09 10.02
N ALA A 108 -0.24 -10.04 10.82
CA ALA A 108 -0.45 -10.08 12.26
C ALA A 108 -1.87 -10.54 12.63
N GLN A 109 -2.89 -10.06 11.90
CA GLN A 109 -4.27 -10.50 12.07
C GLN A 109 -4.45 -11.99 11.76
N LYS A 110 -3.86 -12.48 10.65
CA LYS A 110 -3.89 -13.89 10.27
C LYS A 110 -3.13 -14.77 11.26
N CYS A 111 -1.98 -14.29 11.76
CA CYS A 111 -1.24 -14.98 12.82
C CYS A 111 -2.10 -15.15 14.09
N LYS A 112 -2.79 -14.11 14.53
CA LYS A 112 -3.73 -14.19 15.67
C LYS A 112 -4.89 -15.14 15.39
N GLN A 113 -5.49 -15.04 14.22
CA GLN A 113 -6.66 -15.83 13.80
C GLN A 113 -6.37 -17.34 13.80
N TYR A 114 -5.18 -17.73 13.34
CA TYR A 114 -4.81 -19.13 13.17
C TYR A 114 -3.82 -19.66 14.20
N GLY A 115 -3.45 -18.86 15.20
CA GLY A 115 -2.47 -19.25 16.22
C GLY A 115 -1.05 -19.43 15.66
N ILE A 116 -0.70 -18.75 14.57
CA ILE A 116 0.63 -18.80 13.96
C ILE A 116 1.58 -17.98 14.81
N ILE A 117 2.67 -18.58 15.29
CA ILE A 117 3.74 -17.87 16.00
C ILE A 117 4.77 -17.39 14.97
N PRO A 118 4.95 -16.07 14.77
CA PRO A 118 5.89 -15.55 13.78
C PRO A 118 7.32 -15.96 14.08
N ASN A 119 7.93 -16.71 13.18
CA ASN A 119 9.33 -17.19 13.24
C ASN A 119 9.85 -17.49 11.84
N GLU A 120 11.09 -17.94 11.72
CA GLU A 120 11.78 -18.22 10.46
C GLU A 120 11.10 -19.28 9.57
N ASN A 121 10.25 -20.14 10.13
CA ASN A 121 9.54 -21.16 9.38
C ASN A 121 8.12 -20.75 8.99
N THR A 122 7.53 -19.81 9.72
CA THR A 122 6.11 -19.41 9.54
C THR A 122 5.95 -18.12 8.76
N ILE A 123 6.96 -17.23 8.74
CA ILE A 123 7.00 -16.02 7.89
C ILE A 123 8.07 -16.25 6.83
N ARG A 124 7.63 -16.35 5.58
CA ARG A 124 8.46 -16.82 4.47
C ARG A 124 8.57 -15.80 3.35
N LEU A 125 9.71 -15.80 2.67
CA LEU A 125 9.95 -15.05 1.44
C LEU A 125 9.90 -16.00 0.23
N HIS A 126 9.40 -15.54 -0.90
CA HIS A 126 9.29 -16.36 -2.12
C HIS A 126 10.64 -16.95 -2.56
N GLN A 127 11.70 -16.14 -2.52
CA GLN A 127 13.06 -16.57 -2.91
C GLN A 127 13.67 -17.70 -2.07
N GLU A 128 13.03 -18.08 -0.95
CA GLU A 128 13.49 -19.21 -0.13
C GLU A 128 13.12 -20.57 -0.73
N VAL A 129 12.12 -20.60 -1.61
CA VAL A 129 11.58 -21.85 -2.17
C VAL A 129 11.58 -21.88 -3.70
N PHE A 130 11.91 -20.76 -4.34
CA PHE A 130 11.95 -20.64 -5.80
C PHE A 130 13.07 -19.68 -6.23
N ALA A 131 13.64 -19.90 -7.41
CA ALA A 131 14.69 -19.03 -7.97
C ALA A 131 14.08 -17.72 -8.48
N THR A 132 13.91 -16.74 -7.61
CA THR A 132 13.31 -15.42 -7.89
C THR A 132 13.93 -14.33 -7.04
N ALA A 133 13.84 -13.07 -7.46
CA ALA A 133 14.20 -11.92 -6.63
C ALA A 133 13.09 -11.52 -5.64
N CYS A 134 11.87 -12.05 -5.77
CA CYS A 134 10.73 -11.69 -4.91
C CYS A 134 10.96 -12.11 -3.44
N PRO A 135 10.67 -11.22 -2.49
CA PRO A 135 10.12 -9.87 -2.59
C PRO A 135 11.22 -8.79 -2.80
N HIS A 136 11.50 -8.47 -4.05
CA HIS A 136 12.67 -7.70 -4.47
C HIS A 136 12.78 -6.32 -3.83
N ARG A 137 11.67 -5.56 -3.76
CA ARG A 137 11.66 -4.20 -3.19
C ARG A 137 11.84 -4.21 -1.68
N SER A 138 11.18 -5.13 -0.99
CA SER A 138 11.37 -5.34 0.44
C SER A 138 12.82 -5.72 0.75
N VAL A 139 13.42 -6.62 -0.04
CA VAL A 139 14.81 -7.03 0.10
C VAL A 139 15.78 -5.87 -0.12
N GLU A 140 15.48 -5.00 -1.09
CA GLU A 140 16.26 -3.80 -1.37
C GLU A 140 16.23 -2.83 -0.19
N ILE A 141 15.04 -2.47 0.30
CA ILE A 141 14.89 -1.42 1.34
C ILE A 141 15.32 -1.86 2.73
N HIS A 142 15.30 -3.16 3.03
CA HIS A 142 15.73 -3.69 4.33
C HIS A 142 17.15 -4.25 4.35
N GLY A 143 17.91 -4.11 3.25
CA GLY A 143 19.33 -4.48 3.23
C GLY A 143 19.61 -5.98 3.07
N GLY A 144 18.73 -6.71 2.38
CA GLY A 144 18.92 -8.11 2.03
C GLY A 144 17.86 -9.05 2.61
N ALA A 145 17.80 -10.27 2.08
CA ALA A 145 16.75 -11.24 2.41
C ALA A 145 16.66 -11.59 3.90
N ALA A 146 17.80 -11.82 4.55
CA ALA A 146 17.84 -12.16 5.98
C ALA A 146 17.35 -10.99 6.85
N ALA A 147 17.76 -9.75 6.53
CA ALA A 147 17.33 -8.56 7.25
C ALA A 147 15.83 -8.30 7.04
N THR A 148 15.34 -8.45 5.82
CA THR A 148 13.90 -8.34 5.49
C THR A 148 13.06 -9.32 6.30
N LYS A 149 13.46 -10.58 6.34
CA LYS A 149 12.77 -11.62 7.09
C LYS A 149 12.76 -11.34 8.58
N ALA A 150 13.89 -10.94 9.14
CA ALA A 150 14.00 -10.56 10.55
C ALA A 150 13.09 -9.35 10.87
N TYR A 151 13.08 -8.33 9.99
CA TYR A 151 12.19 -7.17 10.12
C TYR A 151 10.72 -7.60 10.10
N PHE A 152 10.28 -8.39 9.13
CA PHE A 152 8.91 -8.86 9.04
C PHE A 152 8.47 -9.63 10.29
N ILE A 153 9.28 -10.57 10.75
CA ILE A 153 9.01 -11.36 11.97
C ILE A 153 8.87 -10.43 13.18
N LYS A 154 9.83 -9.52 13.37
CA LYS A 154 9.81 -8.54 14.47
C LYS A 154 8.56 -7.69 14.41
N ARG A 155 8.28 -7.08 13.24
CA ARG A 155 7.16 -6.15 13.08
C ARG A 155 5.81 -6.84 13.27
N ILE A 156 5.62 -8.04 12.73
CA ILE A 156 4.39 -8.82 12.93
C ILE A 156 4.18 -9.11 14.43
N LYS A 157 5.23 -9.49 15.18
CA LYS A 157 5.15 -9.69 16.63
C LYS A 157 4.73 -8.42 17.38
N GLU A 158 5.28 -7.27 17.03
CA GLU A 158 4.93 -5.98 17.61
C GLU A 158 3.45 -5.64 17.38
N LEU A 159 2.97 -5.83 16.13
CA LEU A 159 1.57 -5.63 15.76
C LEU A 159 0.62 -6.61 16.47
N MET A 160 1.04 -7.84 16.68
CA MET A 160 0.27 -8.82 17.47
C MET A 160 0.13 -8.40 18.94
N ASN A 161 1.14 -7.74 19.52
CA ASN A 161 1.14 -7.28 20.90
C ASN A 161 0.45 -5.92 21.11
N GLY A 162 -0.18 -5.36 20.08
CA GLY A 162 -0.92 -4.09 20.17
C GLY A 162 -0.03 -2.85 20.01
N ASN A 163 1.23 -3.00 19.68
CA ASN A 163 2.18 -1.90 19.47
C ASN A 163 2.03 -1.35 18.04
N GLN A 164 0.96 -0.60 17.80
CA GLN A 164 0.66 -0.02 16.47
C GLN A 164 1.61 1.17 16.13
N ASN A 165 2.20 1.81 17.13
CA ASN A 165 2.91 3.07 16.96
C ASN A 165 4.41 2.96 16.63
N ALA A 166 5.06 1.79 16.74
CA ALA A 166 6.52 1.72 16.58
C ALA A 166 7.00 1.86 15.12
N ALA A 167 6.19 1.48 14.12
CA ALA A 167 6.61 1.59 12.71
C ALA A 167 6.18 2.91 12.05
N ILE A 168 5.21 3.61 12.64
CA ILE A 168 4.83 4.94 12.17
C ILE A 168 5.92 5.95 12.54
N THR A 169 6.56 5.79 13.72
CA THR A 169 7.65 6.66 14.16
C THR A 169 8.96 6.47 13.39
N ASP A 170 9.27 5.25 12.92
CA ASP A 170 10.47 5.02 12.10
C ASP A 170 10.26 5.45 10.63
N ILE A 171 9.00 5.46 10.15
CA ILE A 171 8.63 5.98 8.82
C ILE A 171 8.54 7.50 8.83
N GLU A 172 8.12 8.11 9.95
CA GLU A 172 8.03 9.56 10.11
C GLU A 172 9.38 10.27 10.17
N GLN A 173 10.49 9.54 10.44
CA GLN A 173 11.83 10.14 10.47
C GLN A 173 12.58 10.10 9.13
N GLU A 174 12.15 9.34 8.12
CA GLU A 174 12.84 9.26 6.81
C GLU A 174 11.99 9.52 5.57
N GLY A 175 10.73 9.88 5.70
CA GLY A 175 9.88 10.20 4.56
C GLY A 175 8.77 11.13 4.96
N GLU A 176 8.96 12.43 4.75
CA GLU A 176 7.86 13.38 4.76
C GLU A 176 6.77 12.85 3.83
N ASN A 177 5.63 12.51 4.39
CA ASN A 177 4.42 12.25 3.62
C ASN A 177 4.06 13.59 2.96
N GLU A 178 4.59 13.85 1.76
CA GLU A 178 4.20 14.99 0.96
C GLU A 178 2.77 14.74 0.46
N GLU A 179 1.81 14.85 1.38
CA GLU A 179 0.44 15.07 0.95
C GLU A 179 0.47 16.31 0.06
N MET A 180 -0.01 16.17 -1.19
CA MET A 180 -0.10 17.28 -2.15
C MET A 180 -1.13 18.31 -1.66
N ARG A 181 -0.87 18.90 -0.49
CA ARG A 181 -1.67 19.96 0.10
C ARG A 181 -0.88 21.25 0.08
N CYS A 182 -1.49 22.30 -0.37
CA CYS A 182 -0.87 23.61 -0.38
C CYS A 182 -1.90 24.73 -0.28
N LEU A 183 -1.41 25.88 0.15
CA LEU A 183 -2.10 27.15 -0.01
C LEU A 183 -1.50 27.85 -1.24
N PHE A 184 -2.31 28.57 -1.97
CA PHE A 184 -1.79 29.42 -3.04
C PHE A 184 -2.65 30.65 -3.25
N THR A 185 -2.01 31.69 -3.75
CA THR A 185 -2.67 32.89 -4.26
C THR A 185 -2.38 33.01 -5.75
N VAL A 186 -3.25 33.72 -6.46
CA VAL A 186 -3.05 34.11 -7.85
C VAL A 186 -3.11 35.62 -7.91
N GLU A 187 -2.07 36.25 -8.41
CA GLU A 187 -2.00 37.69 -8.54
C GLU A 187 -3.25 38.25 -9.26
N GLY A 188 -3.84 39.30 -8.71
CA GLY A 188 -5.06 39.90 -9.22
C GLY A 188 -6.37 39.19 -8.86
N LYS A 189 -6.36 38.01 -8.20
CA LYS A 189 -7.60 37.33 -7.79
C LYS A 189 -8.07 37.68 -6.36
N GLY A 190 -7.21 38.26 -5.53
CA GLY A 190 -7.57 38.73 -4.18
C GLY A 190 -8.06 37.65 -3.20
N ALA A 191 -7.86 36.36 -3.52
CA ALA A 191 -8.30 35.23 -2.73
C ALA A 191 -7.15 34.27 -2.41
N VAL A 192 -7.24 33.58 -1.26
CA VAL A 192 -6.38 32.46 -0.92
C VAL A 192 -7.12 31.17 -1.26
N PHE A 193 -6.42 30.27 -1.91
CA PHE A 193 -6.93 28.96 -2.30
C PHE A 193 -6.22 27.89 -1.49
N TYR A 194 -6.96 26.87 -1.09
CA TYR A 194 -6.45 25.65 -0.47
C TYR A 194 -6.67 24.47 -1.41
N PHE A 195 -5.60 23.76 -1.72
CA PHE A 195 -5.63 22.50 -2.44
C PHE A 195 -5.45 21.34 -1.43
N ASP A 196 -6.41 20.43 -1.37
CA ASP A 196 -6.41 19.31 -0.42
C ASP A 196 -5.89 17.99 -1.02
N GLY A 197 -5.31 18.06 -2.22
CA GLY A 197 -4.87 16.90 -2.99
C GLY A 197 -5.88 16.44 -4.04
N TYR A 198 -7.15 16.82 -3.91
CA TYR A 198 -8.25 16.42 -4.81
C TYR A 198 -9.01 17.60 -5.40
N LYS A 199 -9.26 18.63 -4.62
CA LYS A 199 -10.04 19.79 -5.02
C LYS A 199 -9.39 21.10 -4.55
N VAL A 200 -9.77 22.17 -5.21
CA VAL A 200 -9.39 23.53 -4.82
C VAL A 200 -10.56 24.20 -4.13
N ILE A 201 -10.33 24.73 -2.94
CA ILE A 201 -11.32 25.43 -2.11
C ILE A 201 -10.86 26.88 -1.97
N THR A 202 -11.75 27.84 -2.25
CA THR A 202 -11.49 29.26 -1.94
C THR A 202 -11.74 29.49 -0.47
N LEU A 203 -10.76 30.03 0.25
CA LEU A 203 -10.95 30.43 1.63
C LEU A 203 -11.71 31.75 1.68
N GLY A 204 -12.82 31.76 2.40
CA GLY A 204 -13.73 32.89 2.46
C GLY A 204 -13.48 33.86 3.61
N HIS A 205 -12.67 33.43 4.61
CA HIS A 205 -12.40 34.23 5.80
C HIS A 205 -10.93 34.09 6.23
N PRO A 206 -10.29 35.16 6.76
CA PRO A 206 -8.91 35.09 7.28
C PRO A 206 -8.68 34.02 8.36
N ASP A 207 -9.73 33.71 9.15
CA ASP A 207 -9.62 32.66 10.18
C ASP A 207 -9.55 31.27 9.61
N GLU A 208 -10.16 30.99 8.45
CA GLU A 208 -10.04 29.71 7.74
C GLU A 208 -8.59 29.44 7.36
N LEU A 209 -7.88 30.46 6.88
CA LEU A 209 -6.46 30.36 6.58
C LEU A 209 -5.64 29.98 7.81
N ARG A 210 -5.87 30.68 8.94
CA ARG A 210 -5.16 30.40 10.21
C ARG A 210 -5.44 28.98 10.71
N ILE A 211 -6.69 28.56 10.64
CA ILE A 211 -7.11 27.21 11.09
C ILE A 211 -6.45 26.14 10.20
N VAL A 212 -6.48 26.29 8.89
CA VAL A 212 -5.83 25.33 7.96
C VAL A 212 -4.33 25.26 8.22
N GLN A 213 -3.66 26.40 8.38
CA GLN A 213 -2.23 26.47 8.67
C GLN A 213 -1.90 25.80 10.01
N GLN A 214 -2.70 26.07 11.07
CA GLN A 214 -2.48 25.49 12.39
C GLN A 214 -2.69 23.97 12.37
N ILE A 215 -3.80 23.50 11.82
CA ILE A 215 -4.09 22.06 11.73
C ILE A 215 -3.00 21.34 10.94
N TYR A 216 -2.55 21.94 9.81
CA TYR A 216 -1.48 21.34 9.03
C TYR A 216 -0.17 21.25 9.81
N LYS A 217 0.18 22.32 10.53
CA LYS A 217 1.38 22.37 11.37
C LYS A 217 1.32 21.37 12.52
N ASP A 218 0.18 21.26 13.19
CA ASP A 218 -0.01 20.33 14.30
C ASP A 218 0.08 18.85 13.83
N ASN A 219 -0.40 18.58 12.62
CA ASN A 219 -0.39 17.22 12.07
C ASN A 219 0.94 16.84 11.39
N ASN A 220 1.71 17.81 10.88
CA ASN A 220 2.87 17.54 10.05
C ASN A 220 4.19 18.10 10.62
N GLY A 221 4.15 18.81 11.75
CA GLY A 221 5.33 19.41 12.37
C GLY A 221 5.98 20.56 11.58
N LYS A 222 5.43 20.91 10.41
CA LYS A 222 5.94 21.94 9.49
C LYS A 222 4.81 22.81 8.96
N ASP A 223 5.16 23.98 8.43
CA ASP A 223 4.19 24.87 7.82
C ASP A 223 3.71 24.31 6.46
N ILE A 224 2.43 24.54 6.13
CA ILE A 224 1.86 24.15 4.84
C ILE A 224 2.56 24.90 3.70
N PRO A 225 2.94 24.24 2.59
CA PRO A 225 3.51 24.91 1.44
C PRO A 225 2.59 26.02 0.90
N CYS A 226 3.16 27.21 0.67
CA CYS A 226 2.42 28.37 0.16
C CYS A 226 3.05 28.84 -1.14
N TYR A 227 2.24 29.04 -2.18
CA TYR A 227 2.66 29.51 -3.49
C TYR A 227 1.97 30.81 -3.85
N ASN A 228 2.67 31.68 -4.57
CA ASN A 228 2.09 32.86 -5.21
C ASN A 228 2.29 32.75 -6.72
N TRP A 229 1.20 32.57 -7.46
CA TRP A 229 1.26 32.32 -8.89
C TRP A 229 0.88 33.58 -9.68
N SER A 230 1.67 33.88 -10.70
CA SER A 230 1.32 34.91 -11.68
C SER A 230 0.18 34.41 -12.59
N PRO A 231 -0.74 35.29 -13.01
CA PRO A 231 -1.78 34.95 -13.97
C PRO A 231 -1.25 34.47 -15.33
N SER A 232 -0.05 34.89 -15.68
CA SER A 232 0.65 34.46 -16.91
C SER A 232 1.29 33.09 -16.79
N ALA A 233 1.50 32.60 -15.56
CA ALA A 233 2.01 31.23 -15.33
C ALA A 233 0.89 30.19 -15.51
N PRO A 234 1.13 29.12 -16.25
CA PRO A 234 0.08 28.15 -16.55
C PRO A 234 -0.36 27.27 -15.35
N TRP A 235 0.30 27.42 -14.19
CA TRP A 235 0.14 26.53 -13.04
C TRP A 235 -1.29 26.49 -12.50
N TYR A 236 -1.89 27.67 -12.28
CA TYR A 236 -3.29 27.75 -11.82
C TYR A 236 -4.27 27.10 -12.82
N ALA A 237 -4.16 27.46 -14.09
CA ALA A 237 -5.05 26.93 -15.12
C ALA A 237 -4.87 25.40 -15.28
N ARG A 238 -3.65 24.92 -15.19
CA ARG A 238 -3.35 23.48 -15.28
C ARG A 238 -3.86 22.73 -14.06
N LEU A 239 -3.64 23.24 -12.84
CA LEU A 239 -4.20 22.64 -11.64
C LEU A 239 -5.72 22.55 -11.72
N MET A 240 -6.40 23.66 -12.08
CA MET A 240 -7.86 23.67 -12.25
C MET A 240 -8.34 22.69 -13.34
N ALA A 241 -7.58 22.54 -14.43
CA ALA A 241 -7.90 21.56 -15.46
C ALA A 241 -7.75 20.12 -14.96
N VAL A 242 -6.80 19.83 -14.08
CA VAL A 242 -6.63 18.50 -13.48
C VAL A 242 -7.76 18.22 -12.49
N VAL A 243 -8.03 19.15 -11.56
CA VAL A 243 -9.04 18.99 -10.51
C VAL A 243 -10.46 18.86 -11.08
N ASN A 244 -10.76 19.56 -12.18
CA ASN A 244 -12.07 19.51 -12.83
C ASN A 244 -12.17 18.42 -13.91
N ARG A 245 -11.13 17.63 -14.13
CA ARG A 245 -11.17 16.54 -15.09
C ARG A 245 -12.11 15.46 -14.55
N LYS A 246 -13.18 15.16 -15.29
CA LYS A 246 -14.03 14.01 -14.99
C LYS A 246 -13.15 12.76 -15.05
N GLU A 247 -13.32 11.87 -14.09
CA GLU A 247 -12.68 10.54 -14.15
C GLU A 247 -13.01 9.94 -15.51
N THR A 248 -11.99 9.63 -16.28
CA THR A 248 -12.16 8.90 -17.52
C THR A 248 -12.55 7.49 -17.09
N THR A 249 -13.84 7.17 -17.16
CA THR A 249 -14.28 5.78 -17.18
C THR A 249 -13.47 5.10 -18.27
N SER A 250 -12.69 4.10 -17.86
CA SER A 250 -11.80 3.31 -18.70
C SER A 250 -12.44 2.95 -20.04
N ILE A 251 -11.70 3.26 -21.09
CA ILE A 251 -11.89 2.63 -22.40
C ILE A 251 -11.46 1.16 -22.31
#